data_ecb04ffa7a9d6dc177cf514c71e6062f
#
_entry.id   ecb04ffa7a9d6dc177cf514c71e6062f
#
_cell.length_a   1.000
_cell.length_b   1.000
_cell.length_c   1.000
_cell.angle_alpha   90.00
_cell.angle_beta   90.00
_cell.angle_gamma   90.00
#
_symmetry.space_group_name_H-M   'P 1'
#
loop_
_entity.id
_entity.type
_entity.pdbx_description
1 polymer ?
#
loop_
_entity_poly.entity_id
_entity_poly.type
_entity_poly.pdbx_seq_one_letter_code
_entity_poly.pdbx_strand_id
1 'polypeptide(L)'
;GNLHFGTRGQISVISNDLCVFSTTGSHSGLRFANGAIHPTDNTGAQSDSAQIDLGASSYRFNDIFARNGTINTSDRNEKQDIKLLSDAEKRVAIAAKSLLQKFRWKDAVLEKGDGARIHFGIVAQDLQAAFVAEGLDAKDYGMFTSDTWTEDDADKIRLGVRYTELLAFIISAA
;
A
#
# COMPACT_ATOMS: atom_id res chain seq x y z
N GLY A 1 7.29 26.06 24.29
CA GLY A 1 6.56 26.90 23.34
C GLY A 1 6.42 26.22 22.00
N ASN A 2 5.36 26.55 21.27
CA ASN A 2 5.10 25.98 19.94
C ASN A 2 5.70 26.93 18.88
N LEU A 3 6.27 26.36 17.82
CA LEU A 3 6.67 27.10 16.64
C LEU A 3 5.60 26.91 15.55
N HIS A 4 4.99 28.00 15.12
CA HIS A 4 3.95 27.99 14.09
C HIS A 4 4.51 28.43 12.74
N PHE A 5 4.15 27.73 11.68
CA PHE A 5 4.45 28.09 10.30
C PHE A 5 3.16 28.59 9.61
N GLY A 6 2.88 29.87 9.76
CA GLY A 6 1.60 30.43 9.35
C GLY A 6 0.43 29.81 10.14
N THR A 7 -0.70 29.62 9.48
CA THR A 7 -1.91 29.02 10.10
C THR A 7 -2.04 27.51 9.86
N ARG A 8 -1.09 26.86 9.20
CA ARG A 8 -1.26 25.49 8.69
C ARG A 8 -0.19 24.49 9.12
N GLY A 9 0.85 24.92 9.80
CA GLY A 9 1.92 24.03 10.26
C GLY A 9 2.34 24.33 11.69
N GLN A 10 2.67 23.28 12.45
CA GLN A 10 3.11 23.40 13.82
C GLN A 10 4.24 22.42 14.14
N ILE A 11 5.25 22.90 14.87
CA ILE A 11 6.21 22.08 15.61
C ILE A 11 5.96 22.34 17.08
N SER A 12 5.73 21.29 17.87
CA SER A 12 5.44 21.43 19.30
C SER A 12 5.96 20.24 20.09
N VAL A 13 5.95 20.39 21.43
CA VAL A 13 6.19 19.28 22.37
C VAL A 13 4.84 18.92 22.99
N ILE A 14 4.41 17.67 22.80
CA ILE A 14 3.17 17.12 23.35
C ILE A 14 3.55 15.88 24.19
N SER A 15 3.21 15.88 25.47
CA SER A 15 3.54 14.79 26.40
C SER A 15 5.02 14.39 26.38
N ASN A 16 5.94 15.38 26.31
CA ASN A 16 7.40 15.26 26.20
C ASN A 16 7.94 14.77 24.83
N ASP A 17 7.10 14.54 23.84
CA ASP A 17 7.52 14.14 22.50
C ASP A 17 7.50 15.30 21.52
N LEU A 18 8.48 15.36 20.63
CA LEU A 18 8.48 16.29 19.52
C LEU A 18 7.43 15.88 18.49
N CYS A 19 6.60 16.85 18.08
CA CYS A 19 5.57 16.65 17.07
C CYS A 19 5.72 17.66 15.93
N VAL A 20 5.59 17.19 14.69
CA VAL A 20 5.54 18.02 13.48
C VAL A 20 4.30 17.65 12.70
N PHE A 21 3.34 18.55 12.57
CA PHE A 21 2.05 18.25 11.97
C PHE A 21 1.41 19.44 11.28
N SER A 22 0.49 19.17 10.38
CA SER A 22 -0.38 20.17 9.77
C SER A 22 -1.60 20.40 10.67
N THR A 23 -1.94 21.65 10.89
CA THR A 23 -3.15 22.04 11.66
C THR A 23 -4.42 22.12 10.80
N THR A 24 -4.31 21.81 9.51
CA THR A 24 -5.46 21.75 8.59
C THR A 24 -6.24 20.48 8.84
N GLY A 25 -7.58 20.55 8.85
CA GLY A 25 -8.46 19.38 9.01
C GLY A 25 -8.14 18.28 8.01
N SER A 26 -8.25 17.03 8.43
CA SER A 26 -7.92 15.81 7.66
C SER A 26 -6.44 15.67 7.26
N HIS A 27 -5.55 16.53 7.75
CA HIS A 27 -4.11 16.40 7.57
C HIS A 27 -3.48 15.65 8.75
N SER A 28 -2.30 15.13 8.54
CA SER A 28 -1.54 14.34 9.51
C SER A 28 -0.16 14.96 9.78
N GLY A 29 0.58 14.32 10.67
CA GLY A 29 1.95 14.64 11.00
C GLY A 29 2.69 13.46 11.57
N LEU A 30 3.85 13.72 12.17
CA LEU A 30 4.69 12.74 12.83
C LEU A 30 4.98 13.17 14.27
N ARG A 31 4.95 12.19 15.18
CA ARG A 31 5.35 12.32 16.58
C ARG A 31 6.56 11.42 16.84
N PHE A 32 7.62 11.99 17.37
CA PHE A 32 8.87 11.31 17.70
C PHE A 32 8.85 10.91 19.17
N ALA A 33 8.36 9.71 19.44
CA ALA A 33 8.22 9.14 20.77
C ALA A 33 9.43 8.26 21.14
N ASN A 34 9.48 7.76 22.38
CA ASN A 34 10.55 6.90 22.83
C ASN A 34 10.60 5.58 22.02
N GLY A 35 11.59 5.45 21.15
CA GLY A 35 11.84 4.25 20.35
C GLY A 35 10.93 4.08 19.12
N ALA A 36 10.03 5.06 18.82
CA ALA A 36 9.12 4.96 17.68
C ALA A 36 8.80 6.31 17.07
N ILE A 37 8.38 6.30 15.80
CA ILE A 37 7.76 7.44 15.12
C ILE A 37 6.30 7.07 14.86
N HIS A 38 5.37 7.82 15.43
CA HIS A 38 3.94 7.59 15.30
C HIS A 38 3.29 8.56 14.33
N PRO A 39 2.27 8.13 13.56
CA PRO A 39 1.41 9.07 12.85
C PRO A 39 0.59 9.90 13.85
N THR A 40 0.25 11.12 13.45
CA THR A 40 -0.61 12.00 14.24
C THR A 40 -1.74 12.56 13.40
N ASP A 41 -2.82 12.96 14.07
CA ASP A 41 -3.85 13.81 13.49
C ASP A 41 -3.37 15.28 13.38
N ASN A 42 -4.27 16.16 12.96
CA ASN A 42 -4.02 17.59 12.80
C ASN A 42 -3.92 18.38 14.12
N THR A 43 -3.99 17.72 15.26
CA THR A 43 -3.73 18.30 16.60
C THR A 43 -2.38 17.88 17.17
N GLY A 44 -1.68 16.97 16.51
CA GLY A 44 -0.45 16.32 16.99
C GLY A 44 -0.71 15.15 17.95
N ALA A 45 -1.96 14.78 18.19
CA ALA A 45 -2.29 13.59 18.94
C ALA A 45 -1.95 12.33 18.13
N GLN A 46 -1.46 11.28 18.81
CA GLN A 46 -1.21 9.99 18.17
C GLN A 46 -2.51 9.47 17.56
N SER A 47 -2.42 8.94 16.35
CA SER A 47 -3.56 8.42 15.61
C SER A 47 -3.28 7.02 15.10
N ASP A 48 -4.24 6.14 15.34
CA ASP A 48 -4.31 4.79 14.76
C ASP A 48 -5.43 4.78 13.69
N SER A 49 -5.40 5.77 12.82
CA SER A 49 -6.39 5.91 11.75
C SER A 49 -5.99 5.12 10.52
N ALA A 50 -6.91 4.31 10.03
CA ALA A 50 -6.76 3.61 8.73
C ALA A 50 -6.66 4.57 7.51
N GLN A 51 -6.70 5.88 7.75
CA GLN A 51 -6.62 6.92 6.70
C GLN A 51 -5.26 7.63 6.63
N ILE A 52 -4.26 7.20 7.43
CA ILE A 52 -2.91 7.80 7.43
C ILE A 52 -1.93 6.82 6.81
N ASP A 53 -1.51 7.12 5.59
CA ASP A 53 -0.57 6.33 4.82
C ASP A 53 0.84 6.95 4.82
N LEU A 54 1.86 6.12 4.63
CA LEU A 54 3.21 6.55 4.33
C LEU A 54 3.42 6.58 2.81
N GLY A 55 3.23 7.73 2.20
CA GLY A 55 3.19 7.92 0.75
C GLY A 55 1.77 7.95 0.20
N ALA A 56 1.64 7.98 -1.11
CA ALA A 56 0.38 7.92 -1.83
C ALA A 56 0.58 7.28 -3.22
N SER A 57 -0.50 6.94 -3.91
CA SER A 57 -0.44 6.30 -5.24
C SER A 57 0.35 7.10 -6.28
N SER A 58 0.31 8.44 -6.21
CA SER A 58 1.08 9.36 -7.06
C SER A 58 2.38 9.89 -6.41
N TYR A 59 2.57 9.74 -5.09
CA TYR A 59 3.71 10.23 -4.32
C TYR A 59 4.34 9.10 -3.50
N ARG A 60 5.15 8.28 -4.14
CA ARG A 60 5.73 7.07 -3.56
C ARG A 60 7.17 7.29 -3.10
N PHE A 61 7.55 6.62 -2.01
CA PHE A 61 8.97 6.48 -1.68
C PHE A 61 9.66 5.57 -2.70
N ASN A 62 10.92 5.88 -3.03
CA ASN A 62 11.71 5.01 -3.91
C ASN A 62 12.03 3.69 -3.22
N ASP A 63 12.61 3.76 -2.02
CA ASP A 63 12.98 2.61 -1.21
C ASP A 63 12.66 2.85 0.27
N ILE A 64 12.38 1.76 1.00
CA ILE A 64 12.26 1.76 2.47
C ILE A 64 13.29 0.77 3.01
N PHE A 65 14.29 1.25 3.77
CA PHE A 65 15.31 0.43 4.40
C PHE A 65 14.93 0.14 5.85
N ALA A 66 14.54 -1.09 6.14
CA ALA A 66 14.23 -1.57 7.47
C ALA A 66 15.11 -2.77 7.80
N ARG A 67 15.63 -2.85 9.04
CA ARG A 67 16.40 -4.01 9.51
C ARG A 67 15.56 -5.29 9.51
N ASN A 68 14.29 -5.15 9.92
CA ASN A 68 13.28 -6.21 9.85
C ASN A 68 12.17 -5.73 8.91
N GLY A 69 12.02 -6.41 7.77
CA GLY A 69 11.01 -6.09 6.76
C GLY A 69 9.61 -6.62 7.08
N THR A 70 9.39 -7.14 8.28
CA THR A 70 8.09 -7.72 8.67
C THR A 70 7.11 -6.61 9.08
N ILE A 71 5.93 -6.62 8.46
CA ILE A 71 4.77 -5.86 8.91
C ILE A 71 3.94 -6.80 9.78
N ASN A 72 3.78 -6.47 11.07
CA ASN A 72 3.05 -7.30 12.02
C ASN A 72 1.55 -7.03 11.91
N THR A 73 0.82 -7.99 11.40
CA THR A 73 -0.64 -7.99 11.30
C THR A 73 -1.15 -9.40 11.56
N SER A 74 -2.47 -9.60 11.64
CA SER A 74 -3.11 -10.94 11.64
C SER A 74 -3.74 -11.40 12.96
N ASP A 75 -4.06 -10.45 13.87
CA ASP A 75 -4.87 -10.77 15.05
C ASP A 75 -6.27 -11.23 14.59
N ARG A 76 -6.77 -12.33 15.22
CA ARG A 76 -8.10 -12.88 14.96
C ARG A 76 -9.22 -11.91 15.36
N ASN A 77 -9.01 -11.12 16.43
CA ASN A 77 -10.00 -10.19 16.94
C ASN A 77 -10.27 -9.00 15.99
N GLU A 78 -9.36 -8.77 15.05
CA GLU A 78 -9.46 -7.73 14.02
C GLU A 78 -10.06 -8.26 12.70
N LYS A 79 -10.48 -9.54 12.66
CA LYS A 79 -10.98 -10.21 11.47
C LYS A 79 -12.39 -10.74 11.66
N GLN A 80 -13.20 -10.66 10.62
CA GLN A 80 -14.51 -11.27 10.55
C GLN A 80 -14.66 -12.12 9.28
N ASP A 81 -15.75 -12.87 9.15
CA ASP A 81 -16.09 -13.66 7.96
C ASP A 81 -14.99 -14.65 7.51
N ILE A 82 -14.26 -15.21 8.50
CA ILE A 82 -13.15 -16.13 8.25
C ILE A 82 -13.68 -17.43 7.61
N LYS A 83 -13.33 -17.66 6.34
CA LYS A 83 -13.78 -18.79 5.52
C LYS A 83 -12.63 -19.37 4.69
N LEU A 84 -12.81 -20.60 4.25
CA LEU A 84 -11.96 -21.20 3.20
C LEU A 84 -12.33 -20.62 1.84
N LEU A 85 -11.40 -20.70 0.87
CA LEU A 85 -11.66 -20.33 -0.51
C LEU A 85 -12.82 -21.13 -1.10
N SER A 86 -13.69 -20.45 -1.83
CA SER A 86 -14.67 -21.08 -2.73
C SER A 86 -13.99 -21.76 -3.92
N ASP A 87 -14.72 -22.60 -4.64
CA ASP A 87 -14.15 -23.27 -5.81
C ASP A 87 -13.79 -22.30 -6.94
N ALA A 88 -14.54 -21.21 -7.13
CA ALA A 88 -14.20 -20.15 -8.07
C ALA A 88 -12.88 -19.46 -7.67
N GLU A 89 -12.73 -19.08 -6.40
CA GLU A 89 -11.49 -18.48 -5.89
C GLU A 89 -10.28 -19.42 -6.04
N LYS A 90 -10.45 -20.73 -5.80
CA LYS A 90 -9.38 -21.71 -6.03
C LYS A 90 -8.95 -21.74 -7.50
N ARG A 91 -9.91 -21.69 -8.45
CA ARG A 91 -9.57 -21.65 -9.88
C ARG A 91 -8.84 -20.38 -10.27
N VAL A 92 -9.24 -19.22 -9.72
CA VAL A 92 -8.50 -17.96 -9.90
C VAL A 92 -7.07 -18.07 -9.35
N ALA A 93 -6.89 -18.65 -8.16
CA ALA A 93 -5.56 -18.80 -7.55
C ALA A 93 -4.64 -19.71 -8.37
N ILE A 94 -5.17 -20.80 -8.93
CA ILE A 94 -4.44 -21.70 -9.84
C ILE A 94 -4.09 -20.96 -11.14
N ALA A 95 -5.00 -20.20 -11.72
CA ALA A 95 -4.74 -19.37 -12.89
C ALA A 95 -3.67 -18.32 -12.61
N ALA A 96 -3.76 -17.58 -11.50
CA ALA A 96 -2.82 -16.55 -11.08
C ALA A 96 -1.38 -17.09 -10.95
N LYS A 97 -1.20 -18.33 -10.49
CA LYS A 97 0.12 -18.99 -10.45
C LYS A 97 0.77 -19.05 -11.84
N SER A 98 -0.01 -19.31 -12.88
CA SER A 98 0.48 -19.40 -14.27
C SER A 98 0.74 -18.02 -14.90
N LEU A 99 0.21 -16.95 -14.32
CA LEU A 99 0.39 -15.58 -14.77
C LEU A 99 1.64 -14.91 -14.20
N LEU A 100 2.38 -15.58 -13.29
CA LEU A 100 3.65 -15.07 -12.79
C LEU A 100 4.70 -15.10 -13.90
N GLN A 101 5.28 -13.93 -14.19
CA GLN A 101 6.18 -13.70 -15.32
C GLN A 101 7.42 -12.91 -14.88
N LYS A 102 8.45 -12.94 -15.71
CA LYS A 102 9.61 -12.06 -15.58
C LYS A 102 9.41 -10.83 -16.47
N PHE A 103 9.84 -9.66 -15.99
CA PHE A 103 9.74 -8.40 -16.72
C PHE A 103 10.90 -7.46 -16.36
N ARG A 104 11.00 -6.34 -17.09
CA ARG A 104 11.84 -5.19 -16.74
C ARG A 104 10.97 -3.95 -16.70
N TRP A 105 11.28 -3.03 -15.79
CA TRP A 105 10.63 -1.73 -15.76
C TRP A 105 11.03 -0.90 -16.98
N LYS A 106 10.07 -0.24 -17.62
CA LYS A 106 10.29 0.58 -18.82
C LYS A 106 11.34 1.68 -18.58
N ASP A 107 11.20 2.40 -17.45
CA ASP A 107 12.12 3.48 -17.09
C ASP A 107 13.54 2.96 -16.85
N ALA A 108 13.69 1.80 -16.21
CA ALA A 108 14.99 1.18 -16.00
C ALA A 108 15.64 0.71 -17.32
N VAL A 109 14.83 0.25 -18.28
CA VAL A 109 15.33 -0.10 -19.62
C VAL A 109 15.73 1.15 -20.40
N LEU A 110 14.96 2.23 -20.28
CA LEU A 110 15.29 3.53 -20.91
C LEU A 110 16.62 4.08 -20.38
N GLU A 111 16.86 3.97 -19.06
CA GLU A 111 18.08 4.47 -18.40
C GLU A 111 19.31 3.56 -18.61
N LYS A 112 19.14 2.23 -18.53
CA LYS A 112 20.23 1.25 -18.39
C LYS A 112 20.32 0.26 -19.57
N GLY A 113 19.41 0.34 -20.53
CA GLY A 113 19.36 -0.58 -21.66
C GLY A 113 19.30 -2.04 -21.21
N ASP A 114 20.18 -2.86 -21.77
CA ASP A 114 20.29 -4.29 -21.45
C ASP A 114 20.78 -4.57 -20.02
N GLY A 115 21.35 -3.58 -19.33
CA GLY A 115 21.75 -3.64 -17.93
C GLY A 115 20.58 -3.52 -16.93
N ALA A 116 19.35 -3.25 -17.39
CA ALA A 116 18.16 -3.20 -16.53
C ALA A 116 17.89 -4.58 -15.90
N ARG A 117 17.64 -4.60 -14.58
CA ARG A 117 17.37 -5.84 -13.83
C ARG A 117 16.08 -6.51 -14.27
N ILE A 118 16.08 -7.84 -14.21
CA ILE A 118 14.90 -8.67 -14.41
C ILE A 118 14.16 -8.77 -13.05
N HIS A 119 12.85 -8.57 -13.10
CA HIS A 119 11.93 -8.72 -11.97
C HIS A 119 10.97 -9.88 -12.25
N PHE A 120 10.36 -10.40 -11.19
CA PHE A 120 9.30 -11.40 -11.25
C PHE A 120 8.05 -10.84 -10.61
N GLY A 121 6.91 -11.14 -11.22
CA GLY A 121 5.62 -10.70 -10.71
C GLY A 121 4.49 -11.02 -11.67
N ILE A 122 3.34 -10.44 -11.42
CA ILE A 122 2.14 -10.58 -12.23
C ILE A 122 1.75 -9.23 -12.83
N VAL A 123 1.13 -9.25 -14.00
CA VAL A 123 0.46 -8.07 -14.57
C VAL A 123 -0.91 -7.93 -13.92
N ALA A 124 -1.21 -6.77 -13.33
CA ALA A 124 -2.46 -6.56 -12.59
C ALA A 124 -3.70 -6.74 -13.47
N GLN A 125 -3.63 -6.35 -14.74
CA GLN A 125 -4.71 -6.53 -15.72
C GLN A 125 -4.99 -8.01 -15.98
N ASP A 126 -3.96 -8.86 -16.05
CA ASP A 126 -4.11 -10.29 -16.27
C ASP A 126 -4.73 -10.98 -15.03
N LEU A 127 -4.34 -10.54 -13.83
CA LEU A 127 -4.96 -10.98 -12.58
C LEU A 127 -6.45 -10.60 -12.55
N GLN A 128 -6.79 -9.36 -12.92
CA GLN A 128 -8.17 -8.89 -13.00
C GLN A 128 -8.99 -9.75 -13.97
N ALA A 129 -8.43 -10.05 -15.15
CA ALA A 129 -9.10 -10.89 -16.14
C ALA A 129 -9.36 -12.32 -15.61
N ALA A 130 -8.45 -12.88 -14.82
CA ALA A 130 -8.64 -14.20 -14.19
C ALA A 130 -9.82 -14.20 -13.19
N PHE A 131 -10.01 -13.14 -12.41
CA PHE A 131 -11.18 -12.99 -11.54
C PHE A 131 -12.47 -12.88 -12.36
N VAL A 132 -12.50 -12.05 -13.40
CA VAL A 132 -13.66 -11.87 -14.27
C VAL A 132 -14.06 -13.19 -14.95
N ALA A 133 -13.11 -14.01 -15.38
CA ALA A 133 -13.37 -15.32 -16.01
C ALA A 133 -14.12 -16.28 -15.08
N GLU A 134 -14.00 -16.12 -13.77
CA GLU A 134 -14.70 -16.91 -12.76
C GLU A 134 -15.94 -16.19 -12.17
N GLY A 135 -16.35 -15.07 -12.76
CA GLY A 135 -17.49 -14.28 -12.33
C GLY A 135 -17.27 -13.51 -11.04
N LEU A 136 -16.01 -13.22 -10.70
CA LEU A 136 -15.59 -12.47 -9.50
C LEU A 136 -15.05 -11.09 -9.88
N ASP A 137 -15.15 -10.12 -8.97
CA ASP A 137 -14.49 -8.82 -9.13
C ASP A 137 -13.20 -8.78 -8.32
N ALA A 138 -12.07 -8.54 -8.97
CA ALA A 138 -10.77 -8.43 -8.32
C ALA A 138 -10.71 -7.31 -7.26
N LYS A 139 -11.54 -6.27 -7.40
CA LYS A 139 -11.60 -5.14 -6.46
C LYS A 139 -12.15 -5.50 -5.08
N ASP A 140 -12.89 -6.62 -4.99
CA ASP A 140 -13.40 -7.13 -3.70
C ASP A 140 -12.30 -7.79 -2.86
N TYR A 141 -11.10 -7.98 -3.44
CA TYR A 141 -9.98 -8.67 -2.81
C TYR A 141 -8.83 -7.71 -2.51
N GLY A 142 -8.38 -7.69 -1.26
CA GLY A 142 -7.33 -6.79 -0.77
C GLY A 142 -6.00 -6.89 -1.53
N MET A 143 -5.73 -8.01 -2.21
CA MET A 143 -4.52 -8.18 -3.03
C MET A 143 -4.51 -7.31 -4.30
N PHE A 144 -5.65 -6.87 -4.78
CA PHE A 144 -5.76 -6.04 -5.99
C PHE A 144 -6.05 -4.59 -5.61
N THR A 145 -5.33 -3.65 -6.20
CA THR A 145 -5.54 -2.21 -6.00
C THR A 145 -5.80 -1.49 -7.30
N SER A 146 -6.68 -0.48 -7.24
CA SER A 146 -7.00 0.40 -8.36
C SER A 146 -7.09 1.83 -7.86
N ASP A 147 -6.02 2.59 -8.08
CA ASP A 147 -5.92 3.98 -7.65
C ASP A 147 -6.22 4.91 -8.82
N THR A 148 -7.03 5.93 -8.57
CA THR A 148 -7.37 6.96 -9.55
C THR A 148 -6.96 8.32 -9.01
N TRP A 149 -6.32 9.15 -9.84
CA TRP A 149 -6.01 10.55 -9.53
C TRP A 149 -6.11 11.40 -10.80
N THR A 150 -6.28 12.70 -10.63
CA THR A 150 -6.29 13.65 -11.75
C THR A 150 -4.91 14.29 -11.89
N GLU A 151 -4.36 14.30 -13.09
CA GLU A 151 -3.09 14.93 -13.47
C GLU A 151 -3.23 15.58 -14.84
N ASP A 152 -2.85 16.85 -14.95
CA ASP A 152 -2.98 17.63 -16.19
C ASP A 152 -4.41 17.60 -16.79
N ASP A 153 -5.43 17.80 -15.94
CA ASP A 153 -6.86 17.75 -16.27
C ASP A 153 -7.34 16.40 -16.85
N ALA A 154 -6.58 15.34 -16.68
CA ALA A 154 -6.93 14.00 -17.10
C ALA A 154 -6.92 13.00 -15.94
N ASP A 155 -7.92 12.12 -15.88
CA ASP A 155 -7.95 11.05 -14.92
C ASP A 155 -6.92 9.97 -15.29
N LYS A 156 -6.07 9.63 -14.33
CA LYS A 156 -5.08 8.57 -14.40
C LYS A 156 -5.52 7.42 -13.52
N ILE A 157 -5.31 6.21 -13.99
CA ILE A 157 -5.58 4.99 -13.23
C ILE A 157 -4.29 4.17 -13.12
N ARG A 158 -4.00 3.69 -11.92
CA ARG A 158 -2.92 2.73 -11.68
C ARG A 158 -3.47 1.50 -11.00
N LEU A 159 -3.28 0.36 -11.63
CA LEU A 159 -3.55 -0.93 -11.03
C LEU A 159 -2.30 -1.43 -10.31
N GLY A 160 -2.50 -2.13 -9.21
CA GLY A 160 -1.43 -2.69 -8.40
C GLY A 160 -1.81 -4.04 -7.80
N VAL A 161 -0.80 -4.71 -7.25
CA VAL A 161 -0.96 -5.99 -6.57
C VAL A 161 -0.15 -5.98 -5.28
N ARG A 162 -0.80 -6.37 -4.19
CA ARG A 162 -0.15 -6.65 -2.90
C ARG A 162 0.36 -8.07 -2.91
N TYR A 163 1.64 -8.25 -3.18
CA TYR A 163 2.23 -9.58 -3.40
C TYR A 163 2.13 -10.52 -2.21
N THR A 164 2.20 -10.03 -0.98
CA THR A 164 2.06 -10.87 0.22
C THR A 164 0.70 -11.57 0.26
N GLU A 165 -0.38 -10.85 -0.04
CA GLU A 165 -1.73 -11.40 -0.09
C GLU A 165 -1.93 -12.31 -1.31
N LEU A 166 -1.43 -11.90 -2.49
CA LEU A 166 -1.48 -12.72 -3.70
C LEU A 166 -0.77 -14.06 -3.50
N LEU A 167 0.42 -14.06 -2.90
CA LEU A 167 1.17 -15.29 -2.65
C LEU A 167 0.46 -16.19 -1.64
N ALA A 168 -0.11 -15.63 -0.56
CA ALA A 168 -0.94 -16.37 0.39
C ALA A 168 -2.17 -17.01 -0.30
N PHE A 169 -2.83 -16.26 -1.20
CA PHE A 169 -3.96 -16.72 -1.98
C PHE A 169 -3.58 -17.89 -2.91
N ILE A 170 -2.49 -17.76 -3.66
CA ILE A 170 -1.99 -18.82 -4.55
C ILE A 170 -1.63 -20.10 -3.75
N ILE A 171 -0.94 -19.93 -2.61
CA ILE A 171 -0.52 -21.05 -1.78
C ILE A 171 -1.73 -21.76 -1.15
N SER A 172 -2.78 -21.04 -0.78
CA SER A 172 -3.98 -21.62 -0.15
C SER A 172 -4.82 -22.49 -1.09
N ALA A 173 -4.57 -22.45 -2.41
CA ALA A 173 -5.21 -23.28 -3.42
C ALA A 173 -4.33 -24.45 -3.94
N ALA A 174 -3.12 -24.61 -3.36
CA ALA A 174 -2.17 -25.65 -3.76
C ALA A 174 -2.50 -27.01 -3.13
#